data_195a3f5ab3c5be539de3e0b7cc08f511
#
_entry.id   195a3f5ab3c5be539de3e0b7cc08f511
#
_cell.length_a   1.000
_cell.length_b   1.000
_cell.length_c   1.000
_cell.angle_alpha   90.00
_cell.angle_beta   90.00
_cell.angle_gamma   90.00
#
_symmetry.space_group_name_H-M   'P 1'
#
loop_
_entity.id
_entity.type
_entity.pdbx_description
1 polymer ?
#
loop_
_entity_poly.entity_id
_entity_poly.type
_entity_poly.pdbx_seq_one_letter_code
_entity_poly.pdbx_strand_id
1 'polypeptide(L)' 'MRNFLIYYRPDVHQGRENIKGLAFNYNVEVEEQFANYSEQDKCAGITAKCTETGEWKRFRWDRILSMVAVS' A
#
# COMPACT_ATOMS: atom_id res chain seq x y z
N MET A 1 2.52 15.22 3.06
CA MET A 1 2.42 13.74 2.94
C MET A 1 3.01 13.07 4.16
N ARG A 2 2.51 11.90 4.48
CA ARG A 2 3.03 11.12 5.60
C ARG A 2 3.61 9.82 5.08
N ASN A 3 4.63 9.33 5.77
CA ASN A 3 5.31 8.10 5.40
C ASN A 3 4.72 6.90 6.13
N PHE A 4 4.50 5.84 5.38
CA PHE A 4 3.99 4.58 5.92
C PHE A 4 4.81 3.40 5.41
N LEU A 5 4.82 2.35 6.22
CA LEU A 5 5.28 1.04 5.80
C LEU A 5 4.04 0.18 5.61
N ILE A 6 3.82 -0.27 4.38
CA ILE A 6 2.68 -1.11 4.03
C ILE A 6 3.18 -2.53 3.78
N TYR A 7 2.60 -3.49 4.50
CA TYR A 7 2.81 -4.91 4.22
C TYR A 7 1.64 -5.38 3.37
N TYR A 8 1.92 -5.69 2.11
CA TYR A 8 0.92 -5.84 1.07
C TYR A 8 1.07 -7.14 0.30
N ARG A 9 -0.05 -7.78 0.02
CA ARG A 9 -0.09 -9.01 -0.79
C ARG A 9 -0.65 -8.69 -2.19
N PRO A 10 0.22 -8.42 -3.19
CA PRO A 10 -0.25 -8.08 -4.53
C PRO A 10 -0.81 -9.30 -5.26
N ASP A 11 -1.68 -9.05 -6.25
CA ASP A 11 -2.14 -10.10 -7.16
C ASP A 11 -1.05 -10.54 -8.10
N VAL A 12 -0.25 -9.59 -8.54
CA VAL A 12 0.80 -9.79 -9.52
C VAL A 12 2.10 -9.29 -8.94
N HIS A 13 3.14 -10.08 -9.06
CA HIS A 13 4.49 -9.70 -8.64
C HIS A 13 5.47 -10.07 -9.74
N GLN A 14 6.29 -9.10 -10.15
CA GLN A 14 7.28 -9.28 -11.22
C GLN A 14 6.66 -9.85 -12.52
N GLY A 15 5.47 -9.34 -12.86
CA GLY A 15 4.77 -9.72 -14.09
C GLY A 15 4.09 -11.08 -14.04
N ARG A 16 4.10 -11.76 -12.89
CA ARG A 16 3.48 -13.06 -12.73
C ARG A 16 2.38 -13.03 -11.67
N GLU A 17 1.38 -13.85 -11.85
CA GLU A 17 0.34 -14.01 -10.85
C GLU A 17 0.94 -14.51 -9.53
N ASN A 18 0.53 -13.89 -8.43
CA ASN A 18 1.03 -14.23 -7.10
C ASN A 18 0.23 -15.38 -6.50
N ILE A 19 0.40 -16.58 -7.06
CA ILE A 19 -0.35 -17.76 -6.66
C ILE A 19 -0.05 -18.16 -5.20
N LYS A 20 1.19 -17.96 -4.76
CA LYS A 20 1.61 -18.34 -3.41
C LYS A 20 1.12 -17.38 -2.33
N GLY A 21 0.53 -16.26 -2.72
CA GLY A 21 0.06 -15.28 -1.76
C GLY A 21 1.17 -14.60 -0.98
N LEU A 22 2.32 -14.36 -1.61
CA LEU A 22 3.45 -13.71 -0.97
C LEU A 22 3.14 -12.25 -0.68
N ALA A 23 3.64 -11.74 0.44
CA ALA A 23 3.48 -10.36 0.83
C ALA A 23 4.83 -9.67 0.91
N PHE A 24 4.84 -8.37 0.62
CA PHE A 24 6.05 -7.56 0.56
C PHE A 24 5.86 -6.25 1.29
N ASN A 25 6.96 -5.71 1.80
CA ASN A 25 6.97 -4.41 2.45
C ASN A 25 7.20 -3.31 1.43
N TYR A 26 6.40 -2.25 1.54
CA TYR A 26 6.54 -1.07 0.70
C TYR A 26 6.65 0.17 1.58
N ASN A 27 7.70 0.94 1.36
CA ASN A 27 7.83 2.26 1.99
C ASN A 27 7.17 3.27 1.06
N VAL A 28 6.15 3.95 1.55
CA VAL A 28 5.34 4.84 0.71
C VAL A 28 5.09 6.18 1.38
N GLU A 29 4.79 7.18 0.54
CA GLU A 29 4.26 8.47 0.97
C GLU A 29 2.78 8.51 0.62
N VAL A 30 1.95 8.80 1.60
CA VAL A 30 0.49 8.85 1.46
C VAL A 30 0.03 10.28 1.69
N GLU A 31 -0.90 10.75 0.84
CA GLU A 31 -1.49 12.07 1.02
C GLU A 31 -2.21 12.15 2.37
N GLU A 32 -2.22 13.35 2.96
CA GLU A 32 -2.75 13.58 4.31
C GLU A 32 -4.19 13.10 4.46
N GLN A 33 -5.00 13.26 3.43
CA GLN A 33 -6.39 12.86 3.46
C GLN A 33 -6.57 11.35 3.64
N PHE A 34 -5.60 10.55 3.21
CA PHE A 34 -5.63 9.09 3.36
C PHE A 34 -4.91 8.65 4.63
N ALA A 35 -3.97 9.45 5.12
CA ALA A 35 -3.18 9.09 6.29
C ALA A 35 -4.03 8.93 7.55
N ASN A 36 -5.14 9.64 7.64
CA ASN A 36 -6.06 9.59 8.78
C ASN A 36 -7.34 8.82 8.47
N TYR A 37 -7.40 8.15 7.36
CA TYR A 37 -8.59 7.45 6.93
C TYR A 37 -8.74 6.11 7.66
N SER A 38 -9.81 5.96 8.41
CA SER A 38 -10.06 4.75 9.19
C SER A 38 -11.18 3.86 8.64
N GLU A 39 -11.97 4.39 7.71
CA GLU A 39 -13.10 3.66 7.16
C GLU A 39 -12.74 3.05 5.82
N GLN A 40 -12.12 1.90 5.87
CA GLN A 40 -11.58 1.21 4.71
C GLN A 40 -12.62 0.81 3.69
N ASP A 41 -13.83 0.55 4.14
CA ASP A 41 -14.94 0.15 3.28
C ASP A 41 -15.45 1.28 2.38
N LYS A 42 -15.14 2.52 2.70
CA LYS A 42 -15.51 3.66 1.86
C LYS A 42 -14.54 3.91 0.72
N CYS A 43 -13.42 3.21 0.71
CA CYS A 43 -12.40 3.40 -0.31
C CYS A 43 -11.83 2.03 -0.70
N ALA A 44 -11.93 1.68 -1.96
CA ALA A 44 -11.42 0.40 -2.45
C ALA A 44 -9.91 0.27 -2.29
N GLY A 45 -9.21 1.39 -2.22
CA GLY A 45 -7.78 1.41 -2.02
C GLY A 45 -7.24 2.82 -1.94
N ILE A 46 -5.94 2.92 -1.79
CA ILE A 46 -5.22 4.19 -1.78
C ILE A 46 -4.17 4.20 -2.90
N THR A 47 -3.88 5.39 -3.39
CA THR A 47 -2.74 5.61 -4.29
C THR A 47 -1.63 6.24 -3.46
N ALA A 48 -0.47 5.62 -3.49
CA ALA A 48 0.66 6.09 -2.72
C ALA A 48 1.94 6.01 -3.55
N LYS A 49 2.89 6.87 -3.22
CA LYS A 49 4.16 6.94 -3.92
C LYS A 49 5.20 6.08 -3.20
N CYS A 50 5.74 5.10 -3.89
CA CYS A 50 6.83 4.28 -3.35
C CYS A 50 8.09 5.13 -3.27
N THR A 51 8.64 5.29 -2.06
CA THR A 51 9.80 6.16 -1.85
C THR A 51 11.07 5.61 -2.47
N GLU A 52 11.16 4.30 -2.62
CA GLU A 52 12.34 3.64 -3.19
C GLU A 52 12.44 3.82 -4.70
N THR A 53 11.30 3.78 -5.40
CA THR A 53 11.27 3.85 -6.87
C THR A 53 10.75 5.18 -7.40
N GLY A 54 10.06 5.94 -6.57
CA GLY A 54 9.39 7.17 -7.00
C GLY A 54 8.12 6.93 -7.79
N GLU A 55 7.68 5.70 -7.93
CA GLU A 55 6.48 5.35 -8.68
C GLU A 55 5.22 5.40 -7.82
N TRP A 56 4.12 5.84 -8.43
CA TRP A 56 2.81 5.78 -7.81
C TRP A 56 2.22 4.40 -7.98
N LYS A 57 1.69 3.84 -6.86
CA LYS A 57 1.04 2.53 -6.86
C LYS A 57 -0.30 2.60 -6.18
N ARG A 58 -1.21 1.75 -6.63
CA ARG A 58 -2.51 1.57 -6.01
C ARG A 58 -2.47 0.37 -5.09
N PHE A 59 -2.89 0.59 -3.82
CA PHE A 59 -2.97 -0.47 -2.82
C PHE A 59 -4.43 -0.67 -2.45
N ARG A 60 -4.93 -1.89 -2.60
CA ARG A 60 -6.29 -2.22 -2.21
C ARG A 60 -6.34 -2.50 -0.72
N TRP A 61 -7.36 -1.97 -0.05
CA TRP A 61 -7.50 -2.17 1.38
C TRP A 61 -7.60 -3.64 1.78
N ASP A 62 -8.30 -4.45 0.97
CA ASP A 62 -8.49 -5.86 1.25
C ASP A 62 -7.20 -6.69 1.14
N ARG A 63 -6.12 -6.11 0.63
CA ARG A 63 -4.83 -6.78 0.46
C ARG A 63 -3.73 -6.17 1.32
N ILE A 64 -4.04 -5.13 2.04
CA ILE A 64 -3.10 -4.53 2.99
C ILE A 64 -3.17 -5.34 4.28
N LEU A 65 -2.08 -6.01 4.62
CA LEU A 65 -2.00 -6.82 5.84
C LEU A 65 -1.66 -5.96 7.05
N SER A 66 -0.85 -4.94 6.86
CA SER A 66 -0.59 -3.94 7.88
C SER A 66 -0.16 -2.62 7.25
N MET A 67 -0.42 -1.53 7.94
CA MET A 67 -0.03 -0.19 7.52
C MET A 67 0.37 0.59 8.75
N VAL A 68 1.65 0.91 8.85
CA VAL A 68 2.23 1.53 10.03
C VAL A 68 2.83 2.87 9.65
N ALA A 69 2.47 3.90 10.40
CA ALA A 69 3.08 5.21 10.20
C ALA A 69 4.55 5.18 10.62
N VAL A 70 5.42 5.70 9.77
CA VAL A 70 6.83 5.85 10.08
C VAL A 70 7.19 7.33 9.98
N SER A 71 7.99 7.78 10.90
CA SER A 71 8.37 9.19 10.98
C SER A 71 9.46 9.55 9.97
#